data_07fc5677dce73bddebec2bbfa1921770
#
_entry.id   07fc5677dce73bddebec2bbfa1921770
#
_cell.length_a   1.000
_cell.length_b   1.000
_cell.length_c   1.000
_cell.angle_alpha   90.00
_cell.angle_beta   90.00
_cell.angle_gamma   90.00
#
_symmetry.space_group_name_H-M   'P 1'
#
loop_
_entity.id
_entity.type
_entity.pdbx_description
1 polymer ?
#
loop_
_entity_poly.entity_id
_entity_poly.type
_entity_poly.pdbx_seq_one_letter_code
_entity_poly.pdbx_strand_id
1 'polypeptide(L)'
;MNAKKTLSMTLAAAMAAGLLAGCGGSSSTAASSTSTSTESKAESTAASTEATTDAAGKVYYLNFKPEQDEAWQNLAKKYTEETGVPVTVVTAASGQYETTLMSEMEKSEAPTLFQVNGPVGLANWKDYCYDLSGSKLYGELTSDSFALKDGDAVTSIAYVIETYGIIYNKELLTAAGYTQDDIKGFDDLKKVADDIQARKAELGVDGAFTSAGMDGSSDWRFKTHLANLPIYFEYQEDGIDNTDAIKGTYLDNYKNIFDLYINNSTCDPTELAGKTGDDSRNEFLNEEAVFYQNGSWEYTNLVGDGKPFTDDDLTMIPVYIGVGDEANQGLCTGTENYWCVNKEASEDDINATLDFMYWCVSSDEGTKAMANDMGFVIPFKNAQESPNLFVKVDNALTAEGKTPVAWCFSTMPSEN
;
A
#
# COMPACT_ATOMS: atom_id res chain seq x y z
N MET A 1 -5.18 17.22 -50.34
CA MET A 1 -3.84 16.62 -50.38
C MET A 1 -2.94 17.41 -49.46
N ASN A 2 -2.83 16.98 -48.27
CA ASN A 2 -1.68 16.73 -47.40
C ASN A 2 -0.57 17.79 -47.33
N ALA A 3 -0.67 18.62 -46.30
CA ALA A 3 0.40 19.48 -45.80
C ALA A 3 0.50 19.35 -44.25
N LYS A 4 0.69 18.13 -43.71
CA LYS A 4 0.87 17.85 -42.26
C LYS A 4 1.89 16.74 -41.95
N LYS A 5 2.92 16.53 -42.80
CA LYS A 5 3.96 15.50 -42.55
C LYS A 5 5.38 15.96 -42.70
N THR A 6 5.71 17.24 -42.50
CA THR A 6 7.09 17.74 -42.66
C THR A 6 7.55 18.65 -41.51
N LEU A 7 7.17 18.39 -40.26
CA LEU A 7 7.66 19.18 -39.12
C LEU A 7 8.15 18.36 -37.92
N SER A 8 8.60 17.14 -38.14
CA SER A 8 9.11 16.29 -37.04
C SER A 8 10.51 15.72 -37.24
N MET A 9 11.33 16.29 -38.10
CA MET A 9 12.69 15.78 -38.39
C MET A 9 13.82 16.79 -38.28
N THR A 10 13.68 17.90 -37.56
CA THR A 10 14.73 18.93 -37.46
C THR A 10 15.12 19.32 -36.02
N LEU A 11 14.85 18.50 -35.02
CA LEU A 11 15.28 18.80 -33.64
C LEU A 11 16.19 17.74 -32.98
N ALA A 12 16.74 16.81 -33.76
CA ALA A 12 17.61 15.74 -33.23
C ALA A 12 19.11 15.88 -33.65
N ALA A 13 19.55 17.01 -34.12
CA ALA A 13 20.94 17.18 -34.65
C ALA A 13 21.76 18.31 -34.01
N ALA A 14 21.40 18.79 -32.79
CA ALA A 14 22.11 19.93 -32.19
C ALA A 14 22.72 19.66 -30.79
N MET A 15 22.93 18.42 -30.35
CA MET A 15 23.56 18.11 -29.04
C MET A 15 24.78 17.17 -29.12
N ALA A 16 25.53 17.19 -30.18
CA ALA A 16 26.75 16.36 -30.34
C ALA A 16 27.97 17.14 -30.76
N ALA A 17 28.22 18.36 -30.26
CA ALA A 17 29.47 19.08 -30.52
C ALA A 17 29.82 20.03 -29.36
N GLY A 18 30.46 19.50 -28.30
CA GLY A 18 30.86 20.35 -27.16
C GLY A 18 31.69 19.67 -26.08
N LEU A 19 32.53 18.69 -26.43
CA LEU A 19 33.49 18.10 -25.48
C LEU A 19 34.78 17.75 -26.20
N LEU A 20 35.66 18.75 -26.41
CA LEU A 20 37.09 18.55 -26.69
C LEU A 20 37.76 19.93 -26.76
N ALA A 21 38.30 20.42 -25.63
CA ALA A 21 39.54 21.23 -25.59
C ALA A 21 39.77 21.75 -24.16
N GLY A 22 40.94 21.46 -23.60
CA GLY A 22 41.38 22.11 -22.36
C GLY A 22 42.28 21.27 -21.46
N CYS A 23 43.40 20.75 -22.02
CA CYS A 23 44.54 20.29 -21.24
C CYS A 23 45.55 21.43 -21.06
N GLY A 24 45.99 21.73 -19.84
CA GLY A 24 47.09 22.69 -19.62
C GLY A 24 47.25 23.16 -18.19
N GLY A 25 47.98 22.54 -17.41
CA GLY A 25 49.00 22.57 -16.39
C GLY A 25 49.14 23.74 -15.43
N SER A 26 49.55 23.30 -14.24
CA SER A 26 50.49 23.82 -13.22
C SER A 26 49.92 24.18 -11.83
N SER A 27 50.21 23.25 -10.94
CA SER A 27 50.74 23.36 -9.56
C SER A 27 50.49 24.62 -8.71
N SER A 28 49.86 24.43 -7.52
CA SER A 28 50.54 24.60 -6.21
C SER A 28 49.59 24.32 -5.02
N THR A 29 50.01 23.35 -4.21
CA THR A 29 49.99 23.19 -2.75
C THR A 29 48.84 23.68 -1.84
N ALA A 30 48.28 22.66 -1.17
CA ALA A 30 47.96 22.55 0.25
C ALA A 30 46.71 23.21 0.84
N ALA A 31 45.74 22.40 1.24
CA ALA A 31 45.52 22.02 2.64
C ALA A 31 44.29 21.11 2.74
N SER A 32 44.49 20.02 3.45
CA SER A 32 43.60 18.95 3.85
C SER A 32 42.34 19.45 4.58
N SER A 33 41.15 18.96 4.17
CA SER A 33 40.07 18.63 5.10
C SER A 33 39.23 17.51 4.46
N THR A 34 39.43 16.32 5.00
CA THR A 34 38.75 15.08 4.69
C THR A 34 37.33 15.16 5.18
N SER A 35 36.37 15.16 4.25
CA SER A 35 34.99 14.74 4.54
C SER A 35 34.72 13.49 3.72
N THR A 36 34.73 12.37 4.41
CA THR A 36 34.44 11.04 3.89
C THR A 36 32.93 10.94 3.68
N SER A 37 32.49 11.05 2.46
CA SER A 37 31.15 10.59 2.06
C SER A 37 31.25 9.08 1.85
N THR A 38 30.65 8.32 2.76
CA THR A 38 30.50 6.87 2.64
C THR A 38 29.32 6.61 1.71
N GLU A 39 29.60 6.33 0.44
CA GLU A 39 28.65 5.67 -0.41
C GLU A 39 28.43 4.25 0.14
N SER A 40 27.24 4.02 0.68
CA SER A 40 26.78 2.69 1.07
C SER A 40 26.30 1.98 -0.18
N LYS A 41 27.19 1.26 -0.83
CA LYS A 41 26.85 0.28 -1.87
C LYS A 41 26.30 -0.94 -1.13
N ALA A 42 24.99 -1.07 -1.07
CA ALA A 42 24.36 -2.32 -0.64
C ALA A 42 24.58 -3.36 -1.78
N GLU A 43 25.62 -4.12 -1.64
CA GLU A 43 25.82 -5.34 -2.40
C GLU A 43 24.95 -6.40 -1.76
N SER A 44 23.79 -6.68 -2.37
CA SER A 44 22.99 -7.85 -2.07
C SER A 44 23.80 -9.10 -2.48
N THR A 45 24.47 -9.70 -1.54
CA THR A 45 25.01 -11.06 -1.71
C THR A 45 23.84 -12.04 -1.53
N ALA A 46 23.18 -12.36 -2.63
CA ALA A 46 22.39 -13.58 -2.71
C ALA A 46 23.35 -14.77 -2.54
N ALA A 47 23.38 -15.33 -1.34
CA ALA A 47 23.98 -16.61 -1.10
C ALA A 47 23.03 -17.66 -1.67
N SER A 48 23.29 -18.11 -2.92
CA SER A 48 22.65 -19.28 -3.47
C SER A 48 23.18 -20.49 -2.68
N THR A 49 22.42 -20.96 -1.73
CA THR A 49 22.56 -22.31 -1.19
C THR A 49 21.92 -23.22 -2.23
N GLU A 50 22.73 -23.86 -3.09
CA GLU A 50 22.27 -24.97 -3.90
C GLU A 50 21.85 -26.11 -2.93
N ALA A 51 20.58 -26.15 -2.61
CA ALA A 51 19.94 -27.32 -2.02
C ALA A 51 19.59 -28.24 -3.19
N THR A 52 20.38 -29.30 -3.39
CA THR A 52 20.00 -30.39 -4.27
C THR A 52 18.86 -31.16 -3.63
N THR A 53 17.64 -30.80 -3.94
CA THR A 53 16.46 -31.62 -3.70
C THR A 53 15.77 -31.86 -5.04
N ASP A 54 15.31 -33.12 -5.27
CA ASP A 54 14.49 -33.50 -6.42
C ASP A 54 13.07 -32.86 -6.35
N ALA A 55 12.94 -31.62 -5.90
CA ALA A 55 11.68 -30.91 -5.89
C ALA A 55 11.33 -30.52 -7.32
N ALA A 56 10.17 -30.97 -7.81
CA ALA A 56 9.63 -30.50 -9.06
C ALA A 56 9.11 -29.08 -8.89
N GLY A 57 9.76 -28.09 -9.57
CA GLY A 57 9.36 -26.69 -9.58
C GLY A 57 9.93 -25.83 -8.45
N LYS A 58 9.73 -24.55 -8.61
CA LYS A 58 10.15 -23.48 -7.70
C LYS A 58 9.09 -22.37 -7.67
N VAL A 59 9.15 -21.53 -6.64
CA VAL A 59 8.31 -20.34 -6.53
C VAL A 59 9.18 -19.09 -6.59
N TYR A 60 8.82 -18.15 -7.45
CA TYR A 60 9.32 -16.79 -7.43
C TYR A 60 8.16 -15.84 -7.16
N TYR A 61 8.10 -15.29 -5.95
CA TYR A 61 7.09 -14.33 -5.51
C TYR A 61 7.61 -12.91 -5.61
N LEU A 62 7.00 -12.09 -6.48
CA LEU A 62 7.20 -10.64 -6.47
C LEU A 62 6.22 -10.01 -5.49
N ASN A 63 6.73 -9.66 -4.30
CA ASN A 63 5.96 -9.10 -3.21
C ASN A 63 5.72 -7.59 -3.41
N PHE A 64 4.48 -7.16 -3.25
CA PHE A 64 4.02 -5.77 -3.33
C PHE A 64 4.28 -4.97 -2.05
N LYS A 65 4.26 -5.64 -0.88
CA LYS A 65 4.22 -5.01 0.44
C LYS A 65 5.61 -4.94 1.07
N PRO A 66 6.33 -3.79 0.94
CA PRO A 66 7.68 -3.66 1.51
C PRO A 66 7.69 -3.78 3.04
N GLU A 67 6.63 -3.38 3.73
CA GLU A 67 6.47 -3.51 5.17
C GLU A 67 6.41 -4.96 5.66
N GLN A 68 6.16 -5.91 4.75
CA GLN A 68 6.05 -7.35 5.03
C GLN A 68 7.23 -8.16 4.50
N ASP A 69 8.30 -7.52 4.01
CA ASP A 69 9.43 -8.22 3.39
C ASP A 69 10.01 -9.30 4.31
N GLU A 70 10.37 -8.95 5.54
CA GLU A 70 10.97 -9.88 6.51
C GLU A 70 10.03 -11.06 6.82
N ALA A 71 8.74 -10.79 7.00
CA ALA A 71 7.75 -11.82 7.29
C ALA A 71 7.60 -12.80 6.12
N TRP A 72 7.55 -12.30 4.88
CA TRP A 72 7.51 -13.15 3.68
C TRP A 72 8.79 -13.96 3.48
N GLN A 73 9.99 -13.38 3.72
CA GLN A 73 11.26 -14.10 3.66
C GLN A 73 11.29 -15.26 4.67
N ASN A 74 10.82 -15.01 5.90
CA ASN A 74 10.76 -16.03 6.95
C ASN A 74 9.76 -17.14 6.60
N LEU A 75 8.58 -16.79 6.06
CA LEU A 75 7.56 -17.75 5.67
C LEU A 75 8.02 -18.63 4.49
N ALA A 76 8.64 -18.01 3.48
CA ALA A 76 9.24 -18.70 2.33
C ALA A 76 10.31 -19.71 2.76
N LYS A 77 11.17 -19.31 3.69
CA LYS A 77 12.19 -20.20 4.27
C LYS A 77 11.56 -21.39 4.99
N LYS A 78 10.55 -21.19 5.81
CA LYS A 78 9.83 -22.27 6.50
C LYS A 78 9.21 -23.25 5.53
N TYR A 79 8.51 -22.77 4.50
CA TYR A 79 7.94 -23.61 3.48
C TYR A 79 9.01 -24.46 2.75
N THR A 80 10.13 -23.84 2.38
CA THR A 80 11.24 -24.52 1.73
C THR A 80 11.85 -25.60 2.65
N GLU A 81 12.02 -25.32 3.95
CA GLU A 81 12.53 -26.28 4.93
C GLU A 81 11.58 -27.47 5.10
N GLU A 82 10.27 -27.24 5.06
CA GLU A 82 9.24 -28.29 5.24
C GLU A 82 9.05 -29.15 3.99
N THR A 83 9.03 -28.53 2.81
CA THR A 83 8.63 -29.20 1.56
C THR A 83 9.77 -29.53 0.63
N GLY A 84 10.91 -28.87 0.79
CA GLY A 84 12.04 -28.93 -0.14
C GLY A 84 11.85 -28.07 -1.40
N VAL A 85 10.69 -27.43 -1.60
CA VAL A 85 10.42 -26.55 -2.76
C VAL A 85 11.07 -25.19 -2.53
N PRO A 86 11.97 -24.73 -3.42
CA PRO A 86 12.60 -23.42 -3.29
C PRO A 86 11.58 -22.29 -3.47
N VAL A 87 11.56 -21.33 -2.54
CA VAL A 87 10.75 -20.10 -2.64
C VAL A 87 11.68 -18.90 -2.56
N THR A 88 11.67 -18.07 -3.61
CA THR A 88 12.37 -16.79 -3.66
C THR A 88 11.35 -15.68 -3.55
N VAL A 89 11.52 -14.77 -2.60
CA VAL A 89 10.72 -13.56 -2.47
C VAL A 89 11.58 -12.37 -2.86
N VAL A 90 11.08 -11.57 -3.81
CA VAL A 90 11.66 -10.27 -4.16
C VAL A 90 10.61 -9.21 -3.87
N THR A 91 10.97 -8.22 -3.07
CA THR A 91 10.05 -7.16 -2.67
C THR A 91 10.32 -5.89 -3.47
N ALA A 92 9.29 -5.35 -4.11
CA ALA A 92 9.37 -4.08 -4.80
C ALA A 92 9.44 -2.92 -3.81
N ALA A 93 10.18 -1.86 -4.16
CA ALA A 93 10.18 -0.63 -3.38
C ALA A 93 8.80 0.05 -3.42
N SER A 94 8.48 0.82 -2.37
CA SER A 94 7.23 1.56 -2.29
C SER A 94 6.99 2.42 -3.54
N GLY A 95 5.80 2.35 -4.11
CA GLY A 95 5.40 3.06 -5.32
C GLY A 95 6.07 2.59 -6.62
N GLN A 96 6.86 1.50 -6.60
CA GLN A 96 7.61 1.00 -7.76
C GLN A 96 7.14 -0.37 -8.25
N TYR A 97 6.05 -0.89 -7.70
CA TYR A 97 5.65 -2.26 -7.97
C TYR A 97 5.37 -2.54 -9.45
N GLU A 98 4.53 -1.72 -10.10
CA GLU A 98 4.16 -1.89 -11.52
C GLU A 98 5.39 -1.84 -12.44
N THR A 99 6.28 -0.86 -12.21
CA THR A 99 7.54 -0.74 -12.97
C THR A 99 8.44 -1.96 -12.77
N THR A 100 8.50 -2.46 -11.52
CA THR A 100 9.28 -3.65 -11.18
C THR A 100 8.66 -4.88 -11.83
N LEU A 101 7.33 -5.06 -11.74
CA LEU A 101 6.63 -6.19 -12.33
C LEU A 101 6.83 -6.25 -13.85
N MET A 102 6.69 -5.11 -14.55
CA MET A 102 6.98 -5.05 -15.99
C MET A 102 8.40 -5.52 -16.32
N SER A 103 9.38 -5.03 -15.56
CA SER A 103 10.78 -5.41 -15.78
C SER A 103 11.06 -6.87 -15.43
N GLU A 104 10.44 -7.41 -14.38
CA GLU A 104 10.64 -8.80 -13.97
C GLU A 104 9.96 -9.79 -14.94
N MET A 105 8.80 -9.44 -15.48
CA MET A 105 8.08 -10.28 -16.46
C MET A 105 8.80 -10.42 -17.81
N GLU A 106 9.71 -9.51 -18.15
CA GLU A 106 10.53 -9.60 -19.36
C GLU A 106 11.76 -10.54 -19.21
N LYS A 107 12.05 -10.99 -18.00
CA LYS A 107 13.20 -11.87 -17.72
C LYS A 107 12.91 -13.33 -18.09
N SER A 108 13.97 -14.09 -18.36
CA SER A 108 13.88 -15.55 -18.56
C SER A 108 13.39 -16.30 -17.30
N GLU A 109 13.62 -15.72 -16.13
CA GLU A 109 13.18 -16.19 -14.82
C GLU A 109 12.19 -15.17 -14.27
N ALA A 110 10.99 -15.13 -14.86
CA ALA A 110 9.93 -14.23 -14.45
C ALA A 110 9.24 -14.72 -13.17
N PRO A 111 8.58 -13.80 -12.38
CA PRO A 111 7.79 -14.20 -11.23
C PRO A 111 6.73 -15.25 -11.59
N THR A 112 6.63 -16.30 -10.78
CA THR A 112 5.56 -17.31 -10.89
C THR A 112 4.33 -16.91 -10.10
N LEU A 113 4.53 -16.11 -9.04
CA LEU A 113 3.51 -15.49 -8.21
C LEU A 113 3.71 -13.98 -8.21
N PHE A 114 2.68 -13.24 -8.57
CA PHE A 114 2.66 -11.78 -8.56
C PHE A 114 1.31 -11.25 -8.09
N GLN A 115 1.18 -9.95 -7.93
CA GLN A 115 -0.03 -9.28 -7.47
C GLN A 115 -0.58 -8.33 -8.53
N VAL A 116 -1.89 -8.16 -8.54
CA VAL A 116 -2.59 -7.06 -9.23
C VAL A 116 -3.43 -6.27 -8.23
N ASN A 117 -3.56 -4.96 -8.47
CA ASN A 117 -4.35 -4.08 -7.63
C ASN A 117 -5.78 -3.98 -8.17
N GLY A 118 -6.63 -4.91 -7.72
CA GLY A 118 -8.03 -4.94 -8.08
C GLY A 118 -8.31 -5.12 -9.58
N PRO A 119 -9.55 -4.84 -10.04
CA PRO A 119 -9.95 -4.96 -11.43
C PRO A 119 -9.16 -4.09 -12.40
N VAL A 120 -8.75 -2.89 -11.97
CA VAL A 120 -7.97 -1.96 -12.82
C VAL A 120 -6.57 -2.54 -13.07
N GLY A 121 -5.89 -3.02 -12.04
CA GLY A 121 -4.61 -3.71 -12.18
C GLY A 121 -4.72 -4.98 -13.01
N LEU A 122 -5.80 -5.78 -12.81
CA LEU A 122 -6.03 -6.98 -13.59
C LEU A 122 -6.16 -6.69 -15.10
N ALA A 123 -6.78 -5.57 -15.48
CA ALA A 123 -6.95 -5.22 -16.90
C ALA A 123 -5.63 -5.17 -17.67
N ASN A 124 -4.52 -4.81 -16.99
CA ASN A 124 -3.19 -4.77 -17.58
C ASN A 124 -2.50 -6.14 -17.63
N TRP A 125 -2.84 -7.05 -16.71
CA TRP A 125 -2.09 -8.29 -16.48
C TRP A 125 -2.87 -9.57 -16.74
N LYS A 126 -4.16 -9.51 -17.05
CA LYS A 126 -5.02 -10.70 -17.24
C LYS A 126 -4.48 -11.72 -18.23
N ASP A 127 -3.77 -11.25 -19.27
CA ASP A 127 -3.17 -12.11 -20.28
C ASP A 127 -1.99 -12.95 -19.77
N TYR A 128 -1.49 -12.67 -18.56
CA TYR A 128 -0.45 -13.43 -17.87
C TYR A 128 -1.02 -14.32 -16.77
N CYS A 129 -2.30 -14.19 -16.41
CA CYS A 129 -2.89 -14.91 -15.30
C CYS A 129 -3.30 -16.34 -15.68
N TYR A 130 -2.92 -17.30 -14.83
CA TYR A 130 -3.36 -18.68 -14.88
C TYR A 130 -4.81 -18.79 -14.35
N ASP A 131 -5.60 -19.70 -14.90
CA ASP A 131 -6.97 -19.96 -14.44
C ASP A 131 -6.98 -20.76 -13.13
N LEU A 132 -7.36 -20.09 -12.05
CA LEU A 132 -7.43 -20.64 -10.70
C LEU A 132 -8.76 -21.34 -10.36
N SER A 133 -9.73 -21.42 -11.29
CA SER A 133 -11.07 -21.98 -11.06
C SER A 133 -11.04 -23.39 -10.48
N GLY A 134 -10.06 -24.21 -10.90
CA GLY A 134 -9.88 -25.58 -10.44
C GLY A 134 -8.94 -25.73 -9.23
N SER A 135 -8.39 -24.64 -8.70
CA SER A 135 -7.41 -24.71 -7.64
C SER A 135 -8.03 -25.01 -6.27
N LYS A 136 -7.28 -25.67 -5.39
CA LYS A 136 -7.66 -25.84 -3.97
C LYS A 136 -7.82 -24.50 -3.30
N LEU A 137 -6.96 -23.52 -3.66
CA LEU A 137 -6.96 -22.17 -3.11
C LEU A 137 -8.31 -21.47 -3.30
N TYR A 138 -8.88 -21.51 -4.51
CA TYR A 138 -10.20 -20.93 -4.79
C TYR A 138 -11.29 -21.58 -3.95
N GLY A 139 -11.21 -22.90 -3.73
CA GLY A 139 -12.13 -23.63 -2.87
C GLY A 139 -12.11 -23.23 -1.40
N GLU A 140 -11.05 -22.58 -0.93
CA GLU A 140 -10.92 -22.13 0.48
C GLU A 140 -11.43 -20.71 0.71
N LEU A 141 -11.77 -19.94 -0.31
CA LEU A 141 -12.35 -18.60 -0.14
C LEU A 141 -13.65 -18.65 0.67
N THR A 142 -13.87 -17.65 1.50
CA THR A 142 -15.12 -17.45 2.26
C THR A 142 -16.26 -16.89 1.39
N SER A 143 -15.90 -16.22 0.28
CA SER A 143 -16.85 -15.66 -0.69
C SER A 143 -16.19 -15.53 -2.06
N ASP A 144 -16.97 -15.73 -3.12
CA ASP A 144 -16.58 -15.49 -4.51
C ASP A 144 -16.25 -14.01 -4.81
N SER A 145 -16.69 -13.09 -3.96
CA SER A 145 -16.37 -11.66 -4.08
C SER A 145 -14.88 -11.35 -3.89
N PHE A 146 -14.13 -12.30 -3.31
CA PHE A 146 -12.67 -12.20 -3.16
C PHE A 146 -11.89 -12.78 -4.34
N ALA A 147 -12.55 -13.07 -5.45
CA ALA A 147 -11.93 -13.51 -6.70
C ALA A 147 -12.24 -12.54 -7.82
N LEU A 148 -11.24 -12.21 -8.64
CA LEU A 148 -11.46 -11.50 -9.90
C LEU A 148 -11.55 -12.50 -11.04
N LYS A 149 -12.43 -12.22 -12.00
CA LYS A 149 -12.73 -13.12 -13.12
C LYS A 149 -12.57 -12.40 -14.47
N ASP A 150 -12.10 -13.16 -15.47
CA ASP A 150 -12.18 -12.77 -16.87
C ASP A 150 -13.04 -13.83 -17.61
N GLY A 151 -14.28 -13.50 -17.90
CA GLY A 151 -15.29 -14.48 -18.33
C GLY A 151 -15.57 -15.51 -17.23
N ASP A 152 -15.39 -16.79 -17.55
CA ASP A 152 -15.59 -17.91 -16.60
C ASP A 152 -14.31 -18.25 -15.80
N ALA A 153 -13.14 -17.72 -16.19
CA ALA A 153 -11.86 -18.00 -15.54
C ALA A 153 -11.69 -17.15 -14.28
N VAL A 154 -11.22 -17.76 -13.19
CA VAL A 154 -10.75 -17.08 -11.98
C VAL A 154 -9.28 -16.69 -12.19
N THR A 155 -9.02 -15.42 -12.44
CA THR A 155 -7.70 -14.92 -12.81
C THR A 155 -6.85 -14.50 -11.62
N SER A 156 -7.48 -14.14 -10.51
CA SER A 156 -6.78 -13.72 -9.31
C SER A 156 -7.64 -13.88 -8.05
N ILE A 157 -6.96 -14.00 -6.90
CA ILE A 157 -7.59 -14.26 -5.61
C ILE A 157 -7.03 -13.29 -4.57
N ALA A 158 -7.92 -12.59 -3.86
CA ALA A 158 -7.53 -11.71 -2.77
C ALA A 158 -6.83 -12.53 -1.65
N TYR A 159 -5.71 -12.00 -1.13
CA TYR A 159 -4.99 -12.66 -0.04
C TYR A 159 -5.03 -11.89 1.28
N VAL A 160 -5.51 -10.64 1.28
CA VAL A 160 -5.64 -9.83 2.48
C VAL A 160 -6.84 -8.89 2.35
N ILE A 161 -7.56 -8.69 3.45
CA ILE A 161 -8.55 -7.63 3.64
C ILE A 161 -7.90 -6.60 4.55
N GLU A 162 -8.00 -5.33 4.20
CA GLU A 162 -7.40 -4.22 4.93
C GLU A 162 -8.45 -3.16 5.26
N THR A 163 -8.15 -2.37 6.28
CA THR A 163 -8.98 -1.24 6.67
C THR A 163 -8.12 0.01 6.84
N TYR A 164 -8.66 1.17 6.53
CA TYR A 164 -8.01 2.45 6.78
C TYR A 164 -8.98 3.49 7.33
N GLY A 165 -8.38 4.48 7.97
CA GLY A 165 -9.05 5.60 8.56
C GLY A 165 -8.05 6.69 8.91
N ILE A 166 -8.26 7.33 10.04
CA ILE A 166 -7.32 8.29 10.65
C ILE A 166 -6.83 7.68 11.96
N ILE A 167 -5.59 7.22 11.97
CA ILE A 167 -4.90 6.77 13.19
C ILE A 167 -4.62 8.00 14.04
N TYR A 168 -4.78 7.91 15.37
CA TYR A 168 -4.41 9.01 16.24
C TYR A 168 -3.74 8.53 17.54
N ASN A 169 -2.88 9.40 18.09
CA ASN A 169 -2.26 9.26 19.39
C ASN A 169 -3.23 9.76 20.47
N LYS A 170 -3.67 8.84 21.36
CA LYS A 170 -4.66 9.14 22.42
C LYS A 170 -4.14 10.12 23.45
N GLU A 171 -2.85 10.07 23.78
CA GLU A 171 -2.23 10.98 24.75
C GLU A 171 -2.21 12.41 24.21
N LEU A 172 -1.75 12.61 22.96
CA LEU A 172 -1.70 13.91 22.32
C LEU A 172 -3.11 14.50 22.13
N LEU A 173 -4.11 13.70 21.72
CA LEU A 173 -5.49 14.16 21.61
C LEU A 173 -6.03 14.61 22.98
N THR A 174 -5.78 13.82 24.04
CA THR A 174 -6.17 14.15 25.40
C THR A 174 -5.45 15.42 25.92
N ALA A 175 -4.17 15.57 25.64
CA ALA A 175 -3.41 16.78 25.98
C ALA A 175 -3.96 18.03 25.27
N ALA A 176 -4.48 17.88 24.07
CA ALA A 176 -5.20 18.95 23.37
C ALA A 176 -6.59 19.27 23.97
N GLY A 177 -7.08 18.44 24.90
CA GLY A 177 -8.36 18.64 25.59
C GLY A 177 -9.55 17.97 24.89
N TYR A 178 -9.29 17.00 24.03
CA TYR A 178 -10.30 16.26 23.28
C TYR A 178 -10.25 14.74 23.55
N THR A 179 -11.34 14.10 23.20
CA THR A 179 -11.49 12.64 23.20
C THR A 179 -12.09 12.19 21.86
N GLN A 180 -12.16 10.89 21.62
CA GLN A 180 -12.85 10.36 20.44
C GLN A 180 -14.33 10.78 20.36
N ASP A 181 -14.99 10.97 21.51
CA ASP A 181 -16.40 11.39 21.58
C ASP A 181 -16.65 12.80 21.02
N ASP A 182 -15.61 13.60 20.89
CA ASP A 182 -15.66 14.95 20.32
C ASP A 182 -15.55 14.94 18.79
N ILE A 183 -15.37 13.75 18.15
CA ILE A 183 -15.18 13.61 16.70
C ILE A 183 -16.18 12.59 16.14
N LYS A 184 -17.33 13.07 15.64
CA LYS A 184 -18.42 12.22 15.13
C LYS A 184 -18.76 12.46 13.66
N GLY A 185 -18.04 13.36 13.00
CA GLY A 185 -18.22 13.75 11.62
C GLY A 185 -17.18 14.77 11.18
N PHE A 186 -17.29 15.21 9.93
CA PHE A 186 -16.33 16.13 9.31
C PHE A 186 -16.20 17.47 10.07
N ASP A 187 -17.30 18.07 10.47
CA ASP A 187 -17.28 19.38 11.14
C ASP A 187 -16.58 19.30 12.50
N ASP A 188 -16.77 18.20 13.23
CA ASP A 188 -16.10 17.96 14.50
C ASP A 188 -14.59 17.73 14.27
N LEU A 189 -14.22 16.87 13.32
CA LEU A 189 -12.82 16.63 12.95
C LEU A 189 -12.12 17.92 12.55
N LYS A 190 -12.78 18.74 11.72
CA LYS A 190 -12.26 20.03 11.29
C LYS A 190 -12.03 20.96 12.48
N LYS A 191 -13.00 21.09 13.37
CA LYS A 191 -12.89 21.91 14.57
C LYS A 191 -11.72 21.50 15.46
N VAL A 192 -11.56 20.20 15.69
CA VAL A 192 -10.46 19.64 16.52
C VAL A 192 -9.12 19.88 15.84
N ALA A 193 -9.00 19.58 14.55
CA ALA A 193 -7.76 19.76 13.79
C ALA A 193 -7.34 21.23 13.69
N ASP A 194 -8.27 22.15 13.39
CA ASP A 194 -8.00 23.58 13.32
C ASP A 194 -7.53 24.14 14.69
N ASP A 195 -8.13 23.68 15.80
CA ASP A 195 -7.73 24.09 17.15
C ASP A 195 -6.33 23.58 17.53
N ILE A 196 -6.05 22.28 17.26
CA ILE A 196 -4.72 21.72 17.47
C ILE A 196 -3.67 22.47 16.65
N GLN A 197 -3.94 22.71 15.37
CA GLN A 197 -3.01 23.46 14.50
C GLN A 197 -2.75 24.88 15.01
N ALA A 198 -3.78 25.57 15.49
CA ALA A 198 -3.63 26.91 16.05
C ALA A 198 -2.79 26.94 17.34
N ARG A 199 -2.84 25.86 18.14
CA ARG A 199 -2.14 25.71 19.42
C ARG A 199 -0.91 24.80 19.36
N LYS A 200 -0.44 24.41 18.19
CA LYS A 200 0.60 23.40 18.00
C LYS A 200 1.88 23.67 18.82
N ALA A 201 2.31 24.93 18.91
CA ALA A 201 3.47 25.31 19.71
C ALA A 201 3.23 25.14 21.22
N GLU A 202 2.00 25.36 21.72
CA GLU A 202 1.61 25.13 23.11
C GLU A 202 1.56 23.62 23.41
N LEU A 203 1.06 22.83 22.46
CA LEU A 203 0.92 21.39 22.59
C LEU A 203 2.20 20.61 22.34
N GLY A 204 3.24 21.26 21.79
CA GLY A 204 4.51 20.62 21.49
C GLY A 204 4.49 19.73 20.27
N VAL A 205 3.56 19.96 19.34
CA VAL A 205 3.45 19.26 18.05
C VAL A 205 3.76 20.22 16.90
N ASP A 206 4.05 19.69 15.71
CA ASP A 206 4.30 20.48 14.49
C ASP A 206 3.05 20.65 13.63
N GLY A 207 2.04 19.81 13.83
CA GLY A 207 0.77 19.88 13.14
C GLY A 207 -0.32 19.01 13.78
N ALA A 208 -1.58 19.24 13.36
CA ALA A 208 -2.65 18.32 13.74
C ALA A 208 -2.50 16.97 12.99
N PHE A 209 -2.23 17.04 11.68
CA PHE A 209 -1.95 15.86 10.84
C PHE A 209 -0.46 15.79 10.50
N THR A 210 0.03 14.57 10.26
CA THR A 210 1.31 14.35 9.58
C THR A 210 1.30 14.99 8.18
N SER A 211 2.46 15.10 7.53
CA SER A 211 2.58 15.64 6.18
C SER A 211 1.85 14.81 5.10
N ALA A 212 1.39 13.62 5.46
CA ALA A 212 0.66 12.66 4.64
C ALA A 212 1.42 12.10 3.42
N GLY A 213 2.59 12.63 3.10
CA GLY A 213 3.40 12.20 1.95
C GLY A 213 2.68 12.40 0.61
N MET A 214 3.05 13.43 -0.13
CA MET A 214 2.48 13.71 -1.46
C MET A 214 3.51 13.56 -2.58
N ASP A 215 4.65 12.97 -2.32
CA ASP A 215 5.57 12.58 -3.38
C ASP A 215 5.00 11.43 -4.22
N GLY A 216 5.55 11.17 -5.41
CA GLY A 216 5.04 10.18 -6.34
C GLY A 216 4.99 8.74 -5.81
N SER A 217 5.65 8.43 -4.67
CA SER A 217 5.60 7.12 -4.02
C SER A 217 4.50 7.00 -2.97
N SER A 218 3.89 8.11 -2.54
CA SER A 218 3.00 8.18 -1.37
C SER A 218 1.69 8.93 -1.61
N ASP A 219 1.51 9.57 -2.77
CA ASP A 219 0.35 10.40 -3.12
C ASP A 219 -0.96 9.58 -3.28
N TRP A 220 -0.88 8.25 -3.25
CA TRP A 220 -2.02 7.35 -3.24
C TRP A 220 -3.02 7.65 -2.09
N ARG A 221 -2.58 8.25 -0.97
CA ARG A 221 -3.48 8.70 0.11
C ARG A 221 -4.53 9.67 -0.40
N PHE A 222 -4.16 10.57 -1.28
CA PHE A 222 -5.08 11.55 -1.88
C PHE A 222 -5.82 10.99 -3.08
N LYS A 223 -5.11 10.34 -3.99
CA LYS A 223 -5.66 9.83 -5.26
C LYS A 223 -6.64 8.67 -5.07
N THR A 224 -6.41 7.82 -4.07
CA THR A 224 -7.23 6.63 -3.82
C THR A 224 -7.98 6.74 -2.51
N HIS A 225 -7.33 6.82 -1.36
CA HIS A 225 -7.98 6.68 -0.06
C HIS A 225 -8.94 7.83 0.26
N LEU A 226 -8.51 9.08 0.13
CA LEU A 226 -9.42 10.21 0.36
C LEU A 226 -10.44 10.35 -0.78
N ALA A 227 -10.05 10.05 -2.03
CA ALA A 227 -10.96 10.05 -3.17
C ALA A 227 -11.99 8.91 -3.13
N ASN A 228 -11.72 7.83 -2.40
CA ASN A 228 -12.65 6.72 -2.26
C ASN A 228 -14.02 7.13 -1.71
N LEU A 229 -14.04 8.00 -0.71
CA LEU A 229 -15.28 8.35 -0.02
C LEU A 229 -16.27 9.10 -0.93
N PRO A 230 -15.89 10.18 -1.64
CA PRO A 230 -16.81 10.83 -2.57
C PRO A 230 -17.30 9.89 -3.68
N ILE A 231 -16.45 8.98 -4.15
CA ILE A 231 -16.81 7.98 -5.16
C ILE A 231 -17.78 6.95 -4.59
N TYR A 232 -17.50 6.45 -3.37
CA TYR A 232 -18.40 5.52 -2.67
C TYR A 232 -19.80 6.09 -2.50
N PHE A 233 -19.92 7.34 -2.04
CA PHE A 233 -21.23 7.97 -1.87
C PHE A 233 -21.93 8.24 -3.21
N GLU A 234 -21.19 8.59 -4.26
CA GLU A 234 -21.73 8.71 -5.62
C GLU A 234 -22.27 7.37 -6.13
N TYR A 235 -21.53 6.28 -5.91
CA TYR A 235 -21.95 4.92 -6.26
C TYR A 235 -23.20 4.48 -5.49
N GLN A 236 -23.29 4.80 -4.19
CA GLN A 236 -24.46 4.49 -3.38
C GLN A 236 -25.70 5.24 -3.88
N GLU A 237 -25.57 6.54 -4.22
CA GLU A 237 -26.66 7.34 -4.76
C GLU A 237 -27.14 6.83 -6.13
N ASP A 238 -26.22 6.41 -6.98
CA ASP A 238 -26.50 5.89 -8.32
C ASP A 238 -26.93 4.40 -8.33
N GLY A 239 -26.71 3.66 -7.24
CA GLY A 239 -26.99 2.23 -7.16
C GLY A 239 -26.08 1.40 -8.07
N ILE A 240 -24.81 1.79 -8.19
CA ILE A 240 -23.76 1.13 -9.01
C ILE A 240 -22.58 0.71 -8.14
N ASP A 241 -21.69 -0.11 -8.67
CA ASP A 241 -20.46 -0.57 -8.03
C ASP A 241 -19.19 -0.30 -8.87
N ASN A 242 -19.37 0.19 -10.09
CA ASN A 242 -18.28 0.60 -10.98
C ASN A 242 -18.79 1.62 -12.00
N THR A 243 -17.88 2.33 -12.68
CA THR A 243 -18.22 3.28 -13.75
C THR A 243 -17.02 3.52 -14.68
N ASP A 244 -17.31 3.83 -15.94
CA ASP A 244 -16.30 4.31 -16.90
C ASP A 244 -15.99 5.81 -16.72
N ALA A 245 -16.83 6.55 -15.98
CA ALA A 245 -16.65 8.00 -15.74
C ALA A 245 -17.32 8.42 -14.44
N ILE A 246 -16.54 9.03 -13.55
CA ILE A 246 -16.99 9.62 -12.29
C ILE A 246 -17.71 10.95 -12.62
N LYS A 247 -18.86 11.20 -11.97
CA LYS A 247 -19.63 12.43 -12.15
C LYS A 247 -19.05 13.61 -11.37
N GLY A 248 -18.41 13.32 -10.23
CA GLY A 248 -17.89 14.33 -9.31
C GLY A 248 -18.96 14.96 -8.43
N THR A 249 -20.03 14.24 -8.12
CA THR A 249 -21.14 14.70 -7.27
C THR A 249 -20.65 15.29 -5.95
N TYR A 250 -19.65 14.67 -5.34
CA TYR A 250 -19.09 15.05 -4.03
C TYR A 250 -17.70 15.69 -4.13
N LEU A 251 -17.38 16.37 -5.24
CA LEU A 251 -16.08 17.02 -5.44
C LEU A 251 -15.77 18.08 -4.40
N ASP A 252 -16.78 18.86 -3.98
CA ASP A 252 -16.60 19.89 -2.94
C ASP A 252 -16.27 19.25 -1.57
N ASN A 253 -16.85 18.09 -1.27
CA ASN A 253 -16.55 17.33 -0.05
C ASN A 253 -15.13 16.76 -0.09
N TYR A 254 -14.69 16.23 -1.24
CA TYR A 254 -13.31 15.83 -1.46
C TYR A 254 -12.34 17.00 -1.25
N LYS A 255 -12.65 18.16 -1.82
CA LYS A 255 -11.84 19.36 -1.62
C LYS A 255 -11.76 19.76 -0.15
N ASN A 256 -12.86 19.67 0.60
CA ASN A 256 -12.88 20.04 2.01
C ASN A 256 -11.97 19.17 2.86
N ILE A 257 -11.98 17.83 2.68
CA ILE A 257 -11.06 16.93 3.42
C ILE A 257 -9.62 17.10 2.96
N PHE A 258 -9.39 17.33 1.67
CA PHE A 258 -8.08 17.61 1.13
C PHE A 258 -7.52 18.92 1.75
N ASP A 259 -8.30 20.01 1.74
CA ASP A 259 -7.90 21.29 2.34
C ASP A 259 -7.66 21.16 3.85
N LEU A 260 -8.52 20.41 4.57
CA LEU A 260 -8.33 20.15 5.99
C LEU A 260 -6.97 19.51 6.27
N TYR A 261 -6.62 18.53 5.48
CA TYR A 261 -5.40 17.77 5.64
C TYR A 261 -4.16 18.61 5.37
N ILE A 262 -4.09 19.26 4.20
CA ILE A 262 -2.91 20.03 3.80
C ILE A 262 -2.70 21.30 4.65
N ASN A 263 -3.77 21.93 5.13
CA ASN A 263 -3.68 23.17 5.93
C ASN A 263 -3.38 22.92 7.41
N ASN A 264 -3.59 21.69 7.90
CA ASN A 264 -3.36 21.31 9.29
C ASN A 264 -2.20 20.29 9.44
N SER A 265 -1.33 20.21 8.45
CA SER A 265 -0.19 19.31 8.42
C SER A 265 1.02 19.89 9.20
N THR A 266 1.99 19.03 9.45
CA THR A 266 3.27 19.36 10.12
C THR A 266 4.11 20.36 9.34
N CYS A 267 3.98 20.42 8.01
CA CYS A 267 4.75 21.30 7.14
C CYS A 267 3.86 22.27 6.34
N ASP A 268 4.49 23.27 5.72
CA ASP A 268 3.79 24.18 4.81
C ASP A 268 3.23 23.39 3.61
N PRO A 269 1.99 23.70 3.14
CA PRO A 269 1.38 23.03 1.98
C PRO A 269 2.27 22.99 0.72
N THR A 270 3.15 23.97 0.54
CA THR A 270 4.08 24.03 -0.62
C THR A 270 5.21 23.03 -0.54
N GLU A 271 5.46 22.42 0.62
CA GLU A 271 6.51 21.42 0.84
C GLU A 271 5.99 19.98 0.72
N LEU A 272 4.68 19.77 0.75
CA LEU A 272 4.04 18.44 0.78
C LEU A 272 4.45 17.55 -0.41
N ALA A 273 4.63 18.11 -1.59
CA ALA A 273 5.05 17.36 -2.78
C ALA A 273 6.44 16.70 -2.67
N GLY A 274 7.26 17.15 -1.71
CA GLY A 274 8.56 16.56 -1.41
C GLY A 274 8.55 15.63 -0.19
N LYS A 275 7.41 15.46 0.48
CA LYS A 275 7.26 14.61 1.66
C LYS A 275 6.90 13.20 1.27
N THR A 276 7.68 12.25 1.74
CA THR A 276 7.49 10.80 1.50
C THR A 276 6.55 10.17 2.54
N GLY A 277 6.12 8.92 2.28
CA GLY A 277 5.41 8.13 3.27
C GLY A 277 6.23 7.87 4.53
N ASP A 278 7.56 7.72 4.39
CA ASP A 278 8.47 7.55 5.52
C ASP A 278 8.60 8.83 6.35
N ASP A 279 8.63 10.02 5.72
CA ASP A 279 8.57 11.30 6.45
C ASP A 279 7.31 11.37 7.31
N SER A 280 6.14 11.10 6.71
CA SER A 280 4.85 11.09 7.39
C SER A 280 4.80 10.11 8.56
N ARG A 281 5.33 8.89 8.37
CA ARG A 281 5.44 7.89 9.43
C ARG A 281 6.35 8.36 10.56
N ASN A 282 7.53 8.88 10.23
CA ASN A 282 8.50 9.36 11.21
C ASN A 282 7.97 10.54 12.02
N GLU A 283 7.24 11.47 11.41
CA GLU A 283 6.55 12.56 12.09
C GLU A 283 5.58 12.02 13.14
N PHE A 284 4.82 10.97 12.82
CA PHE A 284 3.92 10.34 13.78
C PHE A 284 4.66 9.57 14.89
N LEU A 285 5.70 8.80 14.54
CA LEU A 285 6.54 8.07 15.50
C LEU A 285 7.26 8.98 16.47
N ASN A 286 7.59 10.22 16.05
CA ASN A 286 8.23 11.24 16.86
C ASN A 286 7.22 12.10 17.65
N GLU A 287 5.92 11.80 17.56
CA GLU A 287 4.84 12.56 18.21
C GLU A 287 4.75 14.03 17.74
N GLU A 288 5.16 14.30 16.49
CA GLU A 288 5.08 15.63 15.85
C GLU A 288 3.67 15.97 15.37
N ALA A 289 2.77 14.98 15.31
CA ALA A 289 1.37 15.14 14.90
C ALA A 289 0.42 14.24 15.71
N VAL A 290 -0.82 14.71 15.88
CA VAL A 290 -1.87 13.97 16.61
C VAL A 290 -2.50 12.89 15.71
N PHE A 291 -2.72 13.21 14.41
CA PHE A 291 -3.44 12.39 13.44
C PHE A 291 -2.53 11.92 12.31
N TYR A 292 -2.70 10.65 11.91
CA TYR A 292 -2.02 10.01 10.81
C TYR A 292 -3.00 9.23 9.95
N GLN A 293 -3.33 9.73 8.75
CA GLN A 293 -4.18 8.99 7.82
C GLN A 293 -3.40 7.81 7.24
N ASN A 294 -3.78 6.60 7.62
CA ASN A 294 -3.18 5.36 7.14
C ASN A 294 -4.09 4.16 7.48
N GLY A 295 -3.61 2.94 7.28
CA GLY A 295 -4.40 1.73 7.45
C GLY A 295 -3.75 0.65 8.29
N SER A 296 -4.42 -0.50 8.31
CA SER A 296 -4.01 -1.67 9.11
C SER A 296 -2.62 -2.19 8.77
N TRP A 297 -2.12 -1.96 7.57
CA TRP A 297 -0.75 -2.29 7.15
C TRP A 297 0.35 -1.54 7.92
N GLU A 298 0.04 -0.39 8.51
CA GLU A 298 1.00 0.38 9.32
C GLU A 298 1.20 -0.17 10.73
N TYR A 299 0.34 -1.09 11.19
CA TYR A 299 0.38 -1.58 12.56
C TYR A 299 1.76 -2.08 13.00
N THR A 300 2.40 -2.93 12.21
CA THR A 300 3.73 -3.49 12.52
C THR A 300 4.86 -2.46 12.47
N ASN A 301 4.64 -1.31 11.81
CA ASN A 301 5.57 -0.19 11.81
C ASN A 301 5.44 0.68 13.08
N LEU A 302 4.25 0.73 13.68
CA LEU A 302 3.94 1.60 14.81
C LEU A 302 4.00 0.89 16.16
N VAL A 303 3.58 -0.37 16.22
CA VAL A 303 3.37 -1.16 17.45
C VAL A 303 4.21 -2.42 17.43
N GLY A 304 4.82 -2.78 18.57
CA GLY A 304 5.59 -4.01 18.74
C GLY A 304 6.93 -3.80 19.45
N ASP A 305 7.75 -4.83 19.48
CA ASP A 305 9.06 -4.79 20.13
C ASP A 305 9.96 -3.72 19.50
N GLY A 306 10.46 -2.80 20.33
CA GLY A 306 11.31 -1.70 19.88
C GLY A 306 10.59 -0.56 19.16
N LYS A 307 9.26 -0.59 19.08
CA LYS A 307 8.42 0.50 18.58
C LYS A 307 8.01 1.43 19.73
N PRO A 308 7.70 2.72 19.43
CA PRO A 308 7.36 3.68 20.49
C PRO A 308 5.97 3.48 21.08
N PHE A 309 5.04 2.83 20.33
CA PHE A 309 3.65 2.70 20.73
C PHE A 309 3.26 1.27 21.09
N THR A 310 2.21 1.17 21.89
CA THR A 310 1.49 -0.04 22.27
C THR A 310 0.03 0.06 21.77
N ASP A 311 -0.74 -1.03 21.87
CA ASP A 311 -2.18 -1.04 21.55
C ASP A 311 -2.98 -0.02 22.40
N ASP A 312 -2.48 0.34 23.60
CA ASP A 312 -3.16 1.29 24.47
C ASP A 312 -2.97 2.75 24.03
N ASP A 313 -1.95 3.06 23.27
CA ASP A 313 -1.57 4.43 22.88
C ASP A 313 -2.32 4.93 21.65
N LEU A 314 -2.71 4.00 20.77
CA LEU A 314 -3.28 4.31 19.45
C LEU A 314 -4.71 3.81 19.30
N THR A 315 -5.42 4.37 18.35
CA THR A 315 -6.66 3.84 17.77
C THR A 315 -6.88 4.48 16.39
N MET A 316 -8.02 4.18 15.74
CA MET A 316 -8.37 4.69 14.42
C MET A 316 -9.83 5.16 14.40
N ILE A 317 -10.09 6.28 13.76
CA ILE A 317 -11.44 6.80 13.46
C ILE A 317 -11.70 6.78 11.96
N PRO A 318 -12.98 6.79 11.52
CA PRO A 318 -13.33 6.91 10.12
C PRO A 318 -12.79 8.21 9.48
N VAL A 319 -12.58 8.19 8.17
CA VAL A 319 -12.39 9.41 7.39
C VAL A 319 -13.77 9.99 7.10
N TYR A 320 -14.03 11.20 7.57
CA TYR A 320 -15.29 11.91 7.38
C TYR A 320 -15.15 12.96 6.29
N ILE A 321 -16.18 13.14 5.45
CA ILE A 321 -16.21 14.15 4.37
C ILE A 321 -17.46 15.03 4.36
N GLY A 322 -18.30 14.94 5.40
CA GLY A 322 -19.56 15.71 5.50
C GLY A 322 -20.68 15.16 4.64
N VAL A 323 -20.70 13.85 4.37
CA VAL A 323 -21.72 13.18 3.53
C VAL A 323 -22.27 11.96 4.23
N GLY A 324 -23.57 11.71 4.07
CA GLY A 324 -24.24 10.54 4.62
C GLY A 324 -24.45 10.62 6.14
N ASP A 325 -24.66 9.46 6.75
CA ASP A 325 -24.82 9.31 8.21
C ASP A 325 -23.48 9.06 8.87
N GLU A 326 -22.64 10.08 8.99
CA GLU A 326 -21.28 9.98 9.52
C GLU A 326 -21.25 9.43 10.96
N ALA A 327 -22.28 9.69 11.74
CA ALA A 327 -22.39 9.14 13.10
C ALA A 327 -22.46 7.60 13.12
N ASN A 328 -22.92 6.97 12.06
CA ASN A 328 -22.98 5.53 11.86
C ASN A 328 -21.98 4.99 10.84
N GLN A 329 -21.06 5.81 10.38
CA GLN A 329 -20.01 5.40 9.45
C GLN A 329 -18.91 4.60 10.18
N GLY A 330 -18.46 3.50 9.56
CA GLY A 330 -17.30 2.70 9.94
C GLY A 330 -16.04 3.11 9.19
N LEU A 331 -14.99 2.32 9.33
CA LEU A 331 -13.74 2.50 8.59
C LEU A 331 -13.91 2.15 7.12
N CYS A 332 -12.93 2.52 6.30
CA CYS A 332 -12.88 2.14 4.89
C CYS A 332 -12.26 0.74 4.79
N THR A 333 -13.05 -0.28 4.44
CA THR A 333 -12.64 -1.69 4.49
C THR A 333 -12.83 -2.35 3.13
N GLY A 334 -11.81 -3.11 2.69
CA GLY A 334 -11.85 -3.79 1.40
C GLY A 334 -10.53 -4.48 1.07
N THR A 335 -10.32 -4.75 -0.21
CA THR A 335 -9.07 -5.29 -0.74
C THR A 335 -8.79 -4.77 -2.15
N GLU A 336 -7.53 -4.58 -2.45
CA GLU A 336 -7.01 -4.41 -3.81
C GLU A 336 -5.89 -5.42 -4.11
N ASN A 337 -5.54 -6.25 -3.12
CA ASN A 337 -4.36 -7.11 -3.15
C ASN A 337 -4.77 -8.52 -3.62
N TYR A 338 -4.58 -8.80 -4.90
CA TYR A 338 -4.97 -10.07 -5.52
C TYR A 338 -3.75 -10.80 -6.06
N TRP A 339 -3.52 -12.02 -5.59
CA TRP A 339 -2.52 -12.92 -6.15
C TRP A 339 -2.90 -13.44 -7.53
N CYS A 340 -1.92 -13.42 -8.44
CA CYS A 340 -1.98 -14.03 -9.75
C CYS A 340 -0.84 -15.04 -9.91
N VAL A 341 -1.12 -16.16 -10.57
CA VAL A 341 -0.09 -17.13 -10.98
C VAL A 341 0.24 -16.90 -12.45
N ASN A 342 1.54 -16.82 -12.76
CA ASN A 342 2.00 -16.59 -14.13
C ASN A 342 1.79 -17.84 -14.99
N LYS A 343 0.89 -17.78 -15.98
CA LYS A 343 0.59 -18.90 -16.87
C LYS A 343 1.73 -19.25 -17.83
N GLU A 344 2.71 -18.34 -18.02
CA GLU A 344 3.88 -18.56 -18.86
C GLU A 344 4.98 -19.33 -18.13
N ALA A 345 4.85 -19.56 -16.81
CA ALA A 345 5.78 -20.40 -16.05
C ALA A 345 5.66 -21.88 -16.46
N SER A 346 6.65 -22.69 -16.09
CA SER A 346 6.58 -24.13 -16.33
C SER A 346 5.43 -24.76 -15.52
N GLU A 347 4.89 -25.89 -15.99
CA GLU A 347 3.83 -26.63 -15.28
C GLU A 347 4.25 -26.98 -13.84
N ASP A 348 5.52 -27.36 -13.65
CA ASP A 348 6.08 -27.68 -12.35
C ASP A 348 6.14 -26.44 -11.43
N ASP A 349 6.53 -25.27 -11.97
CA ASP A 349 6.56 -24.02 -11.22
C ASP A 349 5.15 -23.50 -10.89
N ILE A 350 4.19 -23.64 -11.80
CA ILE A 350 2.77 -23.32 -11.55
C ILE A 350 2.24 -24.17 -10.40
N ASN A 351 2.46 -25.50 -10.44
CA ASN A 351 2.00 -26.40 -9.40
C ASN A 351 2.66 -26.08 -8.05
N ALA A 352 3.97 -25.83 -8.04
CA ALA A 352 4.71 -25.42 -6.83
C ALA A 352 4.16 -24.12 -6.25
N THR A 353 3.82 -23.15 -7.12
CA THR A 353 3.24 -21.86 -6.71
C THR A 353 1.84 -22.04 -6.12
N LEU A 354 0.98 -22.84 -6.75
CA LEU A 354 -0.36 -23.14 -6.24
C LEU A 354 -0.30 -23.87 -4.88
N ASP A 355 0.63 -24.79 -4.70
CA ASP A 355 0.81 -25.50 -3.42
C ASP A 355 1.36 -24.55 -2.34
N PHE A 356 2.27 -23.63 -2.67
CA PHE A 356 2.76 -22.61 -1.74
C PHE A 356 1.62 -21.66 -1.29
N MET A 357 0.85 -21.11 -2.25
CA MET A 357 -0.28 -20.25 -1.94
C MET A 357 -1.31 -20.98 -1.04
N TYR A 358 -1.64 -22.21 -1.38
CA TYR A 358 -2.57 -23.01 -0.60
C TYR A 358 -2.04 -23.30 0.81
N TRP A 359 -0.73 -23.62 0.95
CA TRP A 359 -0.10 -23.83 2.25
C TRP A 359 -0.14 -22.56 3.12
N CYS A 360 0.12 -21.39 2.54
CA CYS A 360 0.02 -20.10 3.26
C CYS A 360 -1.34 -19.89 3.93
N VAL A 361 -2.43 -20.29 3.27
CA VAL A 361 -3.80 -19.99 3.72
C VAL A 361 -4.50 -21.15 4.41
N SER A 362 -3.88 -22.35 4.44
CA SER A 362 -4.52 -23.56 4.97
C SER A 362 -3.73 -24.29 6.05
N SER A 363 -2.41 -24.13 6.10
CA SER A 363 -1.58 -24.72 7.15
C SER A 363 -1.61 -23.90 8.43
N ASP A 364 -1.36 -24.53 9.59
CA ASP A 364 -1.25 -23.84 10.87
C ASP A 364 -0.11 -22.79 10.86
N GLU A 365 1.03 -23.12 10.25
CA GLU A 365 2.19 -22.24 10.16
C GLU A 365 1.92 -21.05 9.22
N GLY A 366 1.34 -21.31 8.04
CA GLY A 366 1.01 -20.26 7.06
C GLY A 366 -0.01 -19.28 7.61
N THR A 367 -1.16 -19.78 8.09
CA THR A 367 -2.24 -18.94 8.63
C THR A 367 -1.81 -18.17 9.86
N LYS A 368 -0.96 -18.77 10.74
CA LYS A 368 -0.38 -18.09 11.88
C LYS A 368 0.56 -16.96 11.48
N ALA A 369 1.45 -17.19 10.52
CA ALA A 369 2.35 -16.16 10.05
C ALA A 369 1.59 -14.99 9.39
N MET A 370 0.60 -15.30 8.54
CA MET A 370 -0.22 -14.25 7.92
C MET A 370 -0.99 -13.42 8.96
N ALA A 371 -1.56 -14.05 9.99
CA ALA A 371 -2.30 -13.33 11.02
C ALA A 371 -1.40 -12.58 12.01
N ASN A 372 -0.36 -13.23 12.55
CA ASN A 372 0.41 -12.70 13.68
C ASN A 372 1.65 -11.93 13.25
N ASP A 373 2.40 -12.43 12.25
CA ASP A 373 3.65 -11.79 11.84
C ASP A 373 3.39 -10.65 10.84
N MET A 374 2.37 -10.83 9.95
CA MET A 374 1.98 -9.82 8.96
C MET A 374 0.80 -8.96 9.40
N GLY A 375 0.03 -9.36 10.42
CA GLY A 375 -1.17 -8.65 10.87
C GLY A 375 -2.35 -8.71 9.89
N PHE A 376 -2.34 -9.68 8.96
CA PHE A 376 -3.34 -9.79 7.90
C PHE A 376 -4.67 -10.37 8.39
N VAL A 377 -5.75 -9.93 7.76
CA VAL A 377 -7.05 -10.62 7.72
C VAL A 377 -7.17 -11.27 6.35
N ILE A 378 -7.11 -12.59 6.30
CA ILE A 378 -7.18 -13.32 5.04
C ILE A 378 -8.59 -13.81 4.75
N PRO A 379 -9.10 -13.73 3.48
CA PRO A 379 -10.48 -14.11 3.15
C PRO A 379 -10.66 -15.62 2.97
N PHE A 380 -10.03 -16.44 3.81
CA PHE A 380 -10.05 -17.91 3.71
C PHE A 380 -10.64 -18.58 4.94
N LYS A 381 -11.16 -19.80 4.77
CA LYS A 381 -11.88 -20.56 5.82
C LYS A 381 -11.05 -20.86 7.05
N ASN A 382 -9.72 -21.02 6.89
CA ASN A 382 -8.80 -21.34 7.97
C ASN A 382 -8.09 -20.10 8.55
N ALA A 383 -8.59 -18.89 8.27
CA ALA A 383 -8.03 -17.64 8.78
C ALA A 383 -7.94 -17.67 10.31
N GLN A 384 -6.79 -17.27 10.84
CA GLN A 384 -6.64 -17.00 12.27
C GLN A 384 -6.99 -15.55 12.57
N GLU A 385 -7.40 -15.27 13.81
CA GLU A 385 -7.69 -13.91 14.25
C GLU A 385 -6.40 -13.09 14.28
N SER A 386 -6.43 -11.92 13.64
CA SER A 386 -5.29 -11.01 13.61
C SER A 386 -5.17 -10.25 14.95
N PRO A 387 -3.98 -10.15 15.54
CA PRO A 387 -3.73 -9.33 16.73
C PRO A 387 -3.74 -7.82 16.44
N ASN A 388 -3.76 -7.44 15.17
CA ASN A 388 -3.68 -6.05 14.72
C ASN A 388 -4.76 -5.16 15.34
N LEU A 389 -4.34 -4.12 16.07
CA LEU A 389 -5.23 -3.19 16.76
C LEU A 389 -6.27 -2.57 15.82
N PHE A 390 -5.85 -2.15 14.62
CA PHE A 390 -6.73 -1.45 13.69
C PHE A 390 -7.80 -2.37 13.10
N VAL A 391 -7.48 -3.65 12.94
CA VAL A 391 -8.46 -4.70 12.61
C VAL A 391 -9.46 -4.90 13.76
N LYS A 392 -8.99 -4.90 15.01
CA LYS A 392 -9.87 -5.00 16.19
C LYS A 392 -10.81 -3.79 16.28
N VAL A 393 -10.32 -2.59 15.94
CA VAL A 393 -11.15 -1.36 15.90
C VAL A 393 -12.24 -1.49 14.85
N ASP A 394 -11.92 -1.95 13.63
CA ASP A 394 -12.90 -2.16 12.55
C ASP A 394 -13.97 -3.17 12.94
N ASN A 395 -13.54 -4.31 13.52
CA ASN A 395 -14.45 -5.32 14.03
C ASN A 395 -15.37 -4.79 15.13
N ALA A 396 -14.85 -3.97 16.05
CA ALA A 396 -15.63 -3.36 17.14
C ALA A 396 -16.68 -2.38 16.59
N LEU A 397 -16.30 -1.49 15.66
CA LEU A 397 -17.22 -0.57 15.01
C LEU A 397 -18.32 -1.31 14.25
N THR A 398 -17.97 -2.37 13.53
CA THR A 398 -18.94 -3.24 12.84
C THR A 398 -19.91 -3.92 13.83
N ALA A 399 -19.40 -4.40 14.97
CA ALA A 399 -20.21 -5.01 16.02
C ALA A 399 -21.15 -3.98 16.70
N GLU A 400 -20.78 -2.71 16.75
CA GLU A 400 -21.63 -1.60 17.20
C GLU A 400 -22.69 -1.19 16.16
N GLY A 401 -22.68 -1.79 14.97
CA GLY A 401 -23.62 -1.52 13.89
C GLY A 401 -23.19 -0.34 12.98
N LYS A 402 -21.93 0.09 13.04
CA LYS A 402 -21.39 1.04 12.08
C LYS A 402 -21.28 0.41 10.70
N THR A 403 -21.48 1.20 9.67
CA THR A 403 -21.44 0.75 8.26
C THR A 403 -20.05 1.01 7.68
N PRO A 404 -19.27 -0.04 7.34
CA PRO A 404 -18.00 0.13 6.67
C PRO A 404 -18.17 0.81 5.29
N VAL A 405 -17.21 1.64 4.93
CA VAL A 405 -17.13 2.22 3.58
C VAL A 405 -16.33 1.26 2.70
N ALA A 406 -16.95 0.72 1.66
CA ALA A 406 -16.27 -0.19 0.73
C ALA A 406 -15.21 0.55 -0.09
N TRP A 407 -14.16 -0.19 -0.46
CA TRP A 407 -13.14 0.31 -1.38
C TRP A 407 -13.68 0.34 -2.81
N CYS A 408 -13.82 1.55 -3.36
CA CYS A 408 -14.29 1.79 -4.72
C CYS A 408 -13.15 2.25 -5.65
N PHE A 409 -12.03 2.69 -5.11
CA PHE A 409 -10.92 3.21 -5.93
C PHE A 409 -10.32 2.17 -6.88
N SER A 410 -10.40 0.89 -6.54
CA SER A 410 -9.96 -0.20 -7.43
C SER A 410 -10.93 -0.49 -8.60
N THR A 411 -12.10 0.14 -8.62
CA THR A 411 -13.13 0.01 -9.67
C THR A 411 -13.41 1.32 -10.42
N MET A 412 -12.77 2.41 -10.01
CA MET A 412 -12.87 3.69 -10.73
C MET A 412 -12.00 3.69 -11.99
N PRO A 413 -12.30 4.60 -12.95
CA PRO A 413 -11.45 4.75 -14.14
C PRO A 413 -9.99 4.98 -13.79
N SER A 414 -9.09 4.42 -14.62
CA SER A 414 -7.64 4.59 -14.45
C SER A 414 -7.24 6.07 -14.42
N GLU A 415 -6.23 6.40 -13.65
CA GLU A 415 -5.66 7.74 -13.46
C GLU A 415 -4.90 8.29 -14.69
N ASN A 416 -4.94 7.64 -15.82
CA ASN A 416 -4.20 8.05 -17.02
C ASN A 416 -4.81 9.26 -17.72
#